data_feb2bd19708e37b9d68ef8d78ffe3304
#
_entry.id   feb2bd19708e37b9d68ef8d78ffe3304
#
_cell.length_a   1.000
_cell.length_b   1.000
_cell.length_c   1.000
_cell.angle_alpha   90.00
_cell.angle_beta   90.00
_cell.angle_gamma   90.00
#
_symmetry.space_group_name_H-M   'P 1'
#
loop_
_entity.id
_entity.type
_entity.pdbx_description
1 polymer ?
#
loop_
_entity_poly.entity_id
_entity_poly.type
_entity_poly.pdbx_seq_one_letter_code
_entity_poly.pdbx_strand_id
1 'polypeptide(L)'
;MNKVERRRLIRLQRMERTEMEVYRRLANREKKEENKNILQKISMQENNHYNLLKEKTGQDVDYSKFRVYFHVIASIFLGLTFSLKLMEKTEQNAAQEYRDLGYDDIAEEEDEHEKELLSLLEEDALNYLSSII
;
A
#
# COMPACT_ATOMS: atom_id res chain seq x y z
N MET A 1 -6.74 -13.31 22.67
CA MET A 1 -6.69 -11.97 22.06
C MET A 1 -7.65 -11.04 22.80
N ASN A 2 -7.16 -9.93 23.31
CA ASN A 2 -7.99 -8.96 24.00
C ASN A 2 -8.69 -8.01 23.01
N LYS A 3 -9.62 -7.19 23.53
CA LYS A 3 -10.39 -6.26 22.68
C LYS A 3 -9.54 -5.20 22.00
N VAL A 4 -8.46 -4.74 22.65
CA VAL A 4 -7.57 -3.73 22.10
C VAL A 4 -6.79 -4.29 20.92
N GLU A 5 -6.24 -5.47 21.06
CA GLU A 5 -5.53 -6.15 19.96
C GLU A 5 -6.46 -6.43 18.78
N ARG A 6 -7.68 -6.89 19.07
CA ARG A 6 -8.66 -7.16 18.02
C ARG A 6 -9.00 -5.89 17.22
N ARG A 7 -9.19 -4.77 17.89
CA ARG A 7 -9.45 -3.48 17.20
C ARG A 7 -8.27 -3.06 16.33
N ARG A 8 -7.05 -3.26 16.82
CA ARG A 8 -5.84 -2.95 16.05
C ARG A 8 -5.75 -3.83 14.81
N LEU A 9 -6.03 -5.12 14.94
CA LEU A 9 -5.99 -6.05 13.82
C LEU A 9 -7.09 -5.73 12.79
N ILE A 10 -8.28 -5.37 13.20
CA ILE A 10 -9.36 -4.98 12.30
C ILE A 10 -8.99 -3.70 11.54
N ARG A 11 -8.39 -2.72 12.22
CA ARG A 11 -7.92 -1.50 11.57
C ARG A 11 -6.84 -1.78 10.54
N LEU A 12 -5.87 -2.64 10.89
CA LEU A 12 -4.82 -3.08 9.95
C LEU A 12 -5.41 -3.86 8.78
N GLN A 13 -6.38 -4.73 9.06
CA GLN A 13 -7.08 -5.50 8.03
C GLN A 13 -7.78 -4.59 7.03
N ARG A 14 -8.45 -3.53 7.50
CA ARG A 14 -9.07 -2.52 6.63
C ARG A 14 -8.03 -1.76 5.82
N MET A 15 -6.92 -1.42 6.45
CA MET A 15 -5.79 -0.74 5.78
C MET A 15 -5.25 -1.60 4.63
N GLU A 16 -5.00 -2.89 4.88
CA GLU A 16 -4.52 -3.81 3.85
C GLU A 16 -5.49 -3.92 2.67
N ARG A 17 -6.78 -4.02 2.97
CA ARG A 17 -7.81 -4.08 1.93
C ARG A 17 -7.87 -2.77 1.12
N THR A 18 -7.74 -1.64 1.80
CA THR A 18 -7.72 -0.31 1.18
C THR A 18 -6.52 -0.16 0.26
N GLU A 19 -5.33 -0.50 0.74
CA GLU A 19 -4.09 -0.41 -0.03
C GLU A 19 -4.11 -1.35 -1.24
N MET A 20 -4.62 -2.56 -1.07
CA MET A 20 -4.80 -3.48 -2.18
C MET A 20 -5.61 -2.84 -3.32
N GLU A 21 -6.75 -2.21 -2.98
CA GLU A 21 -7.60 -1.54 -3.97
C GLU A 21 -6.90 -0.33 -4.60
N VAL A 22 -6.19 0.48 -3.81
CA VAL A 22 -5.45 1.64 -4.33
C VAL A 22 -4.40 1.18 -5.34
N TYR A 23 -3.54 0.24 -4.96
CA TYR A 23 -2.47 -0.25 -5.83
C TYR A 23 -3.02 -0.91 -7.09
N ARG A 24 -4.11 -1.67 -6.97
CA ARG A 24 -4.75 -2.30 -8.12
C ARG A 24 -5.23 -1.25 -9.13
N ARG A 25 -5.89 -0.20 -8.65
CA ARG A 25 -6.41 0.87 -9.50
C ARG A 25 -5.31 1.72 -10.10
N LEU A 26 -4.25 2.02 -9.34
CA LEU A 26 -3.08 2.72 -9.84
C LEU A 26 -2.37 1.89 -10.92
N ALA A 27 -2.24 0.58 -10.72
CA ALA A 27 -1.66 -0.32 -11.70
C ALA A 27 -2.45 -0.33 -13.02
N ASN A 28 -3.78 -0.34 -12.94
CA ASN A 28 -4.65 -0.33 -14.11
C ASN A 28 -4.53 0.96 -14.94
N ARG A 29 -4.13 2.05 -14.31
CA ARG A 29 -3.94 3.35 -14.97
C ARG A 29 -2.51 3.55 -15.47
N GLU A 30 -1.57 2.80 -14.96
CA GLU A 30 -0.15 2.94 -15.28
C GLU A 30 0.14 2.41 -16.69
N LYS A 31 0.85 3.19 -17.50
CA LYS A 31 1.18 2.84 -18.89
C LYS A 31 2.51 2.10 -19.01
N LYS A 32 3.46 2.41 -18.14
CA LYS A 32 4.75 1.72 -18.09
C LYS A 32 4.58 0.31 -17.54
N GLU A 33 4.91 -0.69 -18.32
CA GLU A 33 4.73 -2.10 -17.95
C GLU A 33 5.50 -2.47 -16.69
N GLU A 34 6.73 -1.98 -16.53
CA GLU A 34 7.55 -2.24 -15.34
C GLU A 34 6.89 -1.70 -14.06
N ASN A 35 6.43 -0.44 -14.11
CA ASN A 35 5.75 0.18 -12.97
C ASN A 35 4.43 -0.50 -12.66
N LYS A 36 3.68 -0.85 -13.70
CA LYS A 36 2.43 -1.60 -13.56
C LYS A 36 2.64 -2.93 -12.86
N ASN A 37 3.69 -3.68 -13.25
CA ASN A 37 4.01 -4.97 -12.65
C ASN A 37 4.36 -4.84 -11.17
N ILE A 38 5.11 -3.82 -10.79
CA ILE A 38 5.46 -3.56 -9.39
C ILE A 38 4.19 -3.26 -8.57
N LEU A 39 3.33 -2.39 -9.07
CA LEU A 39 2.09 -2.03 -8.39
C LEU A 39 1.14 -3.22 -8.24
N GLN A 40 1.05 -4.06 -9.27
CA GLN A 40 0.25 -5.30 -9.20
C GLN A 40 0.81 -6.27 -8.17
N LYS A 41 2.13 -6.43 -8.12
CA LYS A 41 2.80 -7.29 -7.14
C LYS A 41 2.51 -6.83 -5.71
N ILE A 42 2.65 -5.53 -5.44
CA ILE A 42 2.34 -4.96 -4.12
C ILE A 42 0.87 -5.20 -3.78
N SER A 43 -0.04 -4.94 -4.72
CA SER A 43 -1.47 -5.18 -4.51
C SER A 43 -1.75 -6.64 -4.09
N MET A 44 -1.12 -7.60 -4.74
CA MET A 44 -1.28 -9.03 -4.40
C MET A 44 -0.73 -9.34 -3.01
N GLN A 45 0.40 -8.74 -2.64
CA GLN A 45 0.99 -8.94 -1.32
C GLN A 45 0.11 -8.35 -0.21
N GLU A 46 -0.49 -7.17 -0.45
CA GLU A 46 -1.45 -6.58 0.49
C GLU A 46 -2.68 -7.48 0.67
N ASN A 47 -3.13 -8.13 -0.40
CA ASN A 47 -4.21 -9.11 -0.31
C ASN A 47 -3.81 -10.32 0.55
N ASN A 48 -2.59 -10.78 0.43
CA ASN A 48 -2.08 -11.88 1.28
C ASN A 48 -2.05 -11.46 2.75
N HIS A 49 -1.61 -10.24 3.06
CA HIS A 49 -1.63 -9.70 4.42
C HIS A 49 -3.05 -9.61 4.96
N TYR A 50 -3.98 -9.15 4.14
CA TYR A 50 -5.40 -9.12 4.51
C TYR A 50 -5.90 -10.52 4.91
N ASN A 51 -5.59 -11.53 4.13
CA ASN A 51 -6.03 -12.90 4.40
C ASN A 51 -5.42 -13.47 5.70
N LEU A 52 -4.15 -13.16 5.97
CA LEU A 52 -3.50 -13.56 7.22
C LEU A 52 -4.20 -12.92 8.44
N LEU A 53 -4.53 -11.65 8.34
CA LEU A 53 -5.24 -10.94 9.42
C LEU A 53 -6.67 -11.45 9.57
N LYS A 54 -7.34 -11.78 8.47
CA LYS A 54 -8.69 -12.36 8.48
C LYS A 54 -8.72 -13.70 9.22
N GLU A 55 -7.71 -14.53 9.08
CA GLU A 55 -7.61 -15.78 9.84
C GLU A 55 -7.61 -15.53 11.35
N LYS A 56 -6.98 -14.42 11.77
CA LYS A 56 -6.88 -14.07 13.18
C LYS A 56 -8.14 -13.41 13.73
N THR A 57 -8.79 -12.55 12.95
CA THR A 57 -10.00 -11.84 13.38
C THR A 57 -11.28 -12.64 13.15
N GLY A 58 -11.26 -13.56 12.19
CA GLY A 58 -12.40 -14.39 11.83
C GLY A 58 -13.50 -13.62 11.11
N GLN A 59 -13.22 -12.43 10.58
CA GLN A 59 -14.25 -11.64 9.90
C GLN A 59 -13.70 -10.94 8.66
N ASP A 60 -14.59 -10.66 7.71
CA ASP A 60 -14.30 -9.81 6.57
C ASP A 60 -14.35 -8.33 6.99
N VAL A 61 -13.46 -7.54 6.41
CA VAL A 61 -13.43 -6.09 6.62
C VAL A 61 -13.33 -5.43 5.25
N ASP A 62 -14.25 -4.52 4.96
CA ASP A 62 -14.24 -3.81 3.69
C ASP A 62 -13.22 -2.68 3.69
N TYR A 63 -12.85 -2.22 2.49
CA TYR A 63 -11.90 -1.12 2.34
C TYR A 63 -12.59 0.24 2.59
N SER A 64 -11.79 1.25 2.88
CA SER A 64 -12.24 2.63 2.99
C SER A 64 -12.43 3.22 1.59
N LYS A 65 -13.67 3.40 1.15
CA LYS A 65 -14.01 3.98 -0.16
C LYS A 65 -13.47 5.39 -0.30
N PHE A 66 -13.56 6.18 0.76
CA PHE A 66 -13.04 7.54 0.78
C PHE A 66 -11.54 7.57 0.49
N ARG A 67 -10.76 6.72 1.16
CA ARG A 67 -9.30 6.65 0.97
C ARG A 67 -8.93 6.18 -0.42
N VAL A 68 -9.64 5.18 -0.96
CA VAL A 68 -9.39 4.69 -2.31
C VAL A 68 -9.61 5.80 -3.33
N TYR A 69 -10.76 6.46 -3.27
CA TYR A 69 -11.05 7.56 -4.20
C TYR A 69 -10.09 8.73 -4.02
N PHE A 70 -9.73 9.07 -2.77
CA PHE A 70 -8.76 10.14 -2.51
C PHE A 70 -7.42 9.87 -3.19
N HIS A 71 -6.86 8.67 -3.03
CA HIS A 71 -5.58 8.32 -3.64
C HIS A 71 -5.64 8.26 -5.17
N VAL A 72 -6.70 7.69 -5.72
CA VAL A 72 -6.87 7.61 -7.18
C VAL A 72 -7.04 9.00 -7.78
N ILE A 73 -7.88 9.85 -7.19
CA ILE A 73 -8.08 11.23 -7.66
C ILE A 73 -6.79 12.03 -7.53
N ALA A 74 -6.07 11.89 -6.41
CA ALA A 74 -4.78 12.56 -6.22
C ALA A 74 -3.78 12.15 -7.31
N SER A 75 -3.76 10.88 -7.71
CA SER A 75 -2.89 10.42 -8.79
C SER A 75 -3.25 11.02 -10.15
N ILE A 76 -4.54 11.26 -10.40
CA ILE A 76 -5.02 11.87 -11.64
C ILE A 76 -4.61 13.34 -11.74
N PHE A 77 -4.80 14.11 -10.67
CA PHE A 77 -4.57 15.56 -10.66
C PHE A 77 -3.15 15.96 -10.30
N LEU A 78 -2.49 15.23 -9.41
CA LEU A 78 -1.18 15.57 -8.86
C LEU A 78 -0.07 14.61 -9.29
N GLY A 79 -0.43 13.54 -10.00
CA GLY A 79 0.49 12.54 -10.52
C GLY A 79 0.70 11.36 -9.59
N LEU A 80 1.22 10.28 -10.18
CA LEU A 80 1.48 9.02 -9.47
C LEU A 80 2.46 9.23 -8.31
N THR A 81 3.50 10.03 -8.51
CA THR A 81 4.53 10.31 -7.49
C THR A 81 3.93 10.84 -6.19
N PHE A 82 2.98 11.77 -6.27
CA PHE A 82 2.32 12.32 -5.08
C PHE A 82 1.55 11.23 -4.32
N SER A 83 0.77 10.43 -5.03
CA SER A 83 -0.01 9.34 -4.44
C SER A 83 0.90 8.29 -3.79
N LEU A 84 1.99 7.92 -4.44
CA LEU A 84 2.95 6.94 -3.91
C LEU A 84 3.67 7.46 -2.65
N LYS A 85 3.96 8.75 -2.56
CA LYS A 85 4.54 9.34 -1.35
C LYS A 85 3.61 9.21 -0.14
N LEU A 86 2.32 9.41 -0.36
CA LEU A 86 1.32 9.20 0.70
C LEU A 86 1.26 7.74 1.12
N MET A 87 1.31 6.83 0.16
CA MET A 87 1.30 5.38 0.43
C MET A 87 2.56 4.94 1.17
N GLU A 88 3.73 5.45 0.77
CA GLU A 88 5.00 5.16 1.46
C GLU A 88 4.93 5.51 2.95
N LYS A 89 4.39 6.67 3.28
CA LYS A 89 4.24 7.09 4.67
C LYS A 89 3.35 6.13 5.47
N THR A 90 2.28 5.67 4.86
CA THR A 90 1.38 4.68 5.46
C THR A 90 2.10 3.34 5.69
N GLU A 91 2.92 2.89 4.73
CA GLU A 91 3.70 1.65 4.84
C GLU A 91 4.71 1.70 6.00
N GLN A 92 5.40 2.83 6.20
CA GLN A 92 6.32 2.99 7.32
C GLN A 92 5.63 2.83 8.67
N ASN A 93 4.47 3.46 8.83
CA ASN A 93 3.68 3.37 10.05
C ASN A 93 3.16 1.95 10.29
N ALA A 94 2.74 1.29 9.22
CA ALA A 94 2.24 -0.08 9.28
C ALA A 94 3.33 -1.07 9.71
N ALA A 95 4.52 -0.97 9.15
CA ALA A 95 5.64 -1.84 9.48
C ALA A 95 5.96 -1.78 10.99
N GLN A 96 5.99 -0.56 11.56
CA GLN A 96 6.23 -0.40 12.97
C GLN A 96 5.12 -1.02 13.82
N GLU A 97 3.87 -0.83 13.44
CA GLU A 97 2.74 -1.41 14.16
C GLU A 97 2.74 -2.94 14.13
N TYR A 98 3.10 -3.54 12.99
CA TYR A 98 3.25 -5.00 12.90
C TYR A 98 4.37 -5.51 13.79
N ARG A 99 5.51 -4.81 13.91
CA ARG A 99 6.58 -5.17 14.83
C ARG A 99 6.12 -5.13 16.27
N ASP A 100 5.38 -4.08 16.65
CA ASP A 100 4.84 -3.94 18.00
C ASP A 100 3.89 -5.09 18.37
N LEU A 101 3.19 -5.62 17.39
CA LEU A 101 2.27 -6.75 17.57
C LEU A 101 2.95 -8.12 17.46
N GLY A 102 4.23 -8.17 17.07
CA GLY A 102 4.98 -9.40 16.92
C GLY A 102 4.86 -10.07 15.55
N TYR A 103 4.36 -9.37 14.54
CA TYR A 103 4.24 -9.86 13.15
C TYR A 103 5.43 -9.39 12.32
N ASP A 104 6.62 -9.88 12.65
CA ASP A 104 7.87 -9.46 12.03
C ASP A 104 7.94 -9.77 10.53
N ASP A 105 7.39 -10.90 10.10
CA ASP A 105 7.37 -11.29 8.69
C ASP A 105 6.58 -10.29 7.84
N ILE A 106 5.41 -9.87 8.32
CA ILE A 106 4.60 -8.86 7.62
C ILE A 106 5.33 -7.52 7.63
N ALA A 107 5.95 -7.15 8.75
CA ALA A 107 6.72 -5.91 8.86
C ALA A 107 7.87 -5.86 7.84
N GLU A 108 8.55 -6.98 7.65
CA GLU A 108 9.64 -7.09 6.67
C GLU A 108 9.14 -6.89 5.24
N GLU A 109 8.01 -7.47 4.89
CA GLU A 109 7.38 -7.26 3.58
C GLU A 109 6.95 -5.81 3.37
N GLU A 110 6.42 -5.15 4.41
CA GLU A 110 6.09 -3.72 4.35
C GLU A 110 7.33 -2.86 4.08
N ASP A 111 8.47 -3.19 4.70
CA ASP A 111 9.74 -2.51 4.44
C ASP A 111 10.20 -2.70 2.99
N GLU A 112 9.99 -3.88 2.42
CA GLU A 112 10.30 -4.15 1.01
C GLU A 112 9.40 -3.36 0.07
N HIS A 113 8.10 -3.22 0.39
CA HIS A 113 7.17 -2.38 -0.37
C HIS A 113 7.63 -0.94 -0.39
N GLU A 114 8.09 -0.42 0.75
CA GLU A 114 8.63 0.93 0.85
C GLU A 114 9.81 1.13 -0.11
N LYS A 115 10.74 0.18 -0.14
CA LYS A 115 11.89 0.24 -1.06
C LYS A 115 11.46 0.22 -2.53
N GLU A 116 10.49 -0.61 -2.88
CA GLU A 116 9.95 -0.67 -4.24
C GLU A 116 9.26 0.64 -4.63
N LEU A 117 8.50 1.24 -3.71
CA LEU A 117 7.85 2.54 -3.94
C LEU A 117 8.88 3.65 -4.12
N LEU A 118 9.94 3.68 -3.32
CA LEU A 118 11.04 4.64 -3.47
C LEU A 118 11.72 4.50 -4.84
N SER A 119 11.92 3.28 -5.31
CA SER A 119 12.48 3.01 -6.64
C SER A 119 11.61 3.61 -7.75
N LEU A 120 10.28 3.47 -7.66
CA LEU A 120 9.35 4.08 -8.61
C LEU A 120 9.41 5.61 -8.58
N LEU A 121 9.52 6.20 -7.38
CA LEU A 121 9.63 7.65 -7.20
C LEU A 121 10.92 8.19 -7.82
N GLU A 122 12.04 7.52 -7.63
CA GLU A 122 13.32 7.89 -8.21
C GLU A 122 13.27 7.85 -9.74
N GLU A 123 12.68 6.82 -10.31
CA GLU A 123 12.52 6.68 -11.75
C GLU A 123 11.66 7.80 -12.33
N ASP A 124 10.54 8.12 -11.70
CA ASP A 124 9.67 9.21 -12.11
C ASP A 124 10.38 10.57 -12.07
N ALA A 125 11.17 10.83 -11.04
CA ALA A 125 11.96 12.04 -10.92
C ALA A 125 12.99 12.15 -12.04
N LEU A 126 13.70 11.06 -12.36
CA LEU A 126 14.67 11.02 -13.45
C LEU A 126 14.00 11.26 -14.81
N ASN A 127 12.83 10.66 -15.02
CA ASN A 127 12.06 10.85 -16.25
C ASN A 127 11.60 12.30 -16.41
N TYR A 128 11.15 12.91 -15.33
CA TYR A 128 10.77 14.33 -15.32
C TYR A 128 11.95 15.22 -15.66
N LEU A 129 13.08 15.04 -15.01
CA LEU A 129 14.31 15.81 -15.30
C LEU A 129 14.77 15.62 -16.72
N SER A 130 14.71 14.42 -17.25
CA SER A 130 15.05 14.10 -18.63
C SER A 130 14.13 14.82 -19.63
N SER A 131 12.87 15.01 -19.29
CA SER A 131 11.88 15.67 -20.16
C SER A 131 12.06 17.17 -20.28
N ILE A 132 12.69 17.82 -19.30
CA ILE A 132 12.92 19.28 -19.28
C ILE A 132 14.31 19.69 -19.76
N ILE A 133 15.20 18.75 -19.99
CA ILE A 133 16.54 18.98 -20.56
C ILE A 133 16.49 18.81 -22.08
#